data_52162104564db1efaf9bbb0a57741ab7
#
_entry.id   52162104564db1efaf9bbb0a57741ab7
#
_cell.length_a   1.000
_cell.length_b   1.000
_cell.length_c   1.000
_cell.angle_alpha   90.00
_cell.angle_beta   90.00
_cell.angle_gamma   90.00
#
_symmetry.space_group_name_H-M   'P 1'
#
loop_
_entity.id
_entity.type
_entity.pdbx_description
1 polymer ?
#
loop_
_entity_poly.entity_id
_entity_poly.type
_entity_poly.pdbx_seq_one_letter_code
_entity_poly.pdbx_strand_id
1 'polypeptide(L)'
;MNEYIPVSKLFDKLSRNPDFVREYEAHEEEFALAGALNKARADAGLTQEELASRMGTTQSAIARLEGGKSRPSTTTLAKVAKATGTRLRVSFDRVV
;
A
#
# COMPACT_ATOMS: atom_id res chain seq x y z
N MET A 1 -17.69 17.08 -7.94
CA MET A 1 -16.32 17.22 -7.46
C MET A 1 -16.03 16.14 -6.42
N ASN A 2 -14.94 15.45 -6.56
CA ASN A 2 -14.58 14.45 -5.59
C ASN A 2 -14.05 15.12 -4.32
N GLU A 3 -14.73 14.87 -3.22
CA GLU A 3 -14.24 15.34 -1.94
C GLU A 3 -13.10 14.43 -1.50
N TYR A 4 -11.96 15.05 -1.22
CA TYR A 4 -10.85 14.31 -0.66
C TYR A 4 -11.13 14.05 0.82
N ILE A 5 -11.17 12.77 1.19
CA ILE A 5 -11.30 12.36 2.59
C ILE A 5 -9.94 11.82 3.02
N PRO A 6 -9.26 12.48 3.97
CA PRO A 6 -8.00 11.94 4.49
C PRO A 6 -8.20 10.54 5.07
N VAL A 7 -7.20 9.69 4.88
CA VAL A 7 -7.25 8.31 5.36
C VAL A 7 -7.55 8.25 6.86
N SER A 8 -7.00 9.18 7.64
CA SER A 8 -7.26 9.26 9.08
C SER A 8 -8.74 9.46 9.41
N LYS A 9 -9.42 10.34 8.67
CA LYS A 9 -10.86 10.57 8.87
C LYS A 9 -11.70 9.39 8.41
N LEU A 10 -11.31 8.78 7.30
CA LEU A 10 -11.99 7.59 6.82
C LEU A 10 -11.85 6.46 7.83
N PHE A 11 -10.66 6.26 8.38
CA PHE A 11 -10.43 5.26 9.41
C PHE A 11 -11.28 5.54 10.66
N ASP A 12 -11.33 6.79 11.13
CA ASP A 12 -12.14 7.15 12.27
C ASP A 12 -13.61 6.82 12.07
N LYS A 13 -14.11 7.09 10.87
CA LYS A 13 -15.49 6.78 10.51
C LYS A 13 -15.75 5.28 10.48
N LEU A 14 -14.86 4.51 9.85
CA LEU A 14 -14.99 3.07 9.70
C LEU A 14 -14.70 2.33 11.00
N SER A 15 -13.85 2.88 11.88
CA SER A 15 -13.51 2.24 13.15
C SER A 15 -14.69 2.12 14.11
N ARG A 16 -15.81 2.80 13.83
CA ARG A 16 -17.05 2.62 14.59
C ARG A 16 -17.79 1.34 14.21
N ASN A 17 -17.40 0.71 13.10
CA ASN A 17 -17.99 -0.54 12.66
C ASN A 17 -17.17 -1.71 13.23
N PRO A 18 -17.75 -2.55 14.13
CA PRO A 18 -17.01 -3.66 14.74
C PRO A 18 -16.43 -4.64 13.73
N ASP A 19 -17.17 -4.89 12.63
CA ASP A 19 -16.72 -5.82 11.59
C ASP A 19 -15.48 -5.28 10.87
N PHE A 20 -15.48 -3.97 10.58
CA PHE A 20 -14.33 -3.34 9.96
C PHE A 20 -13.11 -3.39 10.89
N VAL A 21 -13.29 -3.08 12.18
CA VAL A 21 -12.19 -3.06 13.15
C VAL A 21 -11.53 -4.44 13.24
N ARG A 22 -12.34 -5.50 13.34
CA ARG A 22 -11.81 -6.87 13.40
C ARG A 22 -11.04 -7.24 12.15
N GLU A 23 -11.57 -6.91 10.99
CA GLU A 23 -10.90 -7.20 9.73
C GLU A 23 -9.62 -6.38 9.58
N TYR A 24 -9.67 -5.10 9.95
CA TYR A 24 -8.48 -4.25 9.89
C TYR A 24 -7.38 -4.77 10.81
N GLU A 25 -7.71 -5.14 12.05
CA GLU A 25 -6.73 -5.67 13.00
C GLU A 25 -6.11 -6.98 12.51
N ALA A 26 -6.93 -7.84 11.88
CA ALA A 26 -6.45 -9.11 11.33
C ALA A 26 -5.49 -8.92 10.16
N HIS A 27 -5.62 -7.81 9.40
CA HIS A 27 -4.85 -7.56 8.18
C HIS A 27 -4.08 -6.25 8.22
N GLU A 28 -3.82 -5.72 9.40
CA GLU A 28 -3.17 -4.42 9.57
C GLU A 28 -1.86 -4.30 8.79
N GLU A 29 -1.02 -5.32 8.86
CA GLU A 29 0.27 -5.31 8.16
C GLU A 29 0.10 -5.28 6.64
N GLU A 30 -0.87 -6.04 6.12
CA GLU A 30 -1.16 -6.10 4.70
C GLU A 30 -1.73 -4.79 4.20
N PHE A 31 -2.61 -4.16 4.98
CA PHE A 31 -3.18 -2.87 4.63
C PHE A 31 -2.13 -1.76 4.68
N ALA A 32 -1.27 -1.77 5.68
CA ALA A 32 -0.19 -0.80 5.81
C ALA A 32 0.78 -0.90 4.63
N LEU A 33 1.12 -2.12 4.23
CA LEU A 33 2.01 -2.36 3.11
C LEU A 33 1.37 -1.90 1.80
N ALA A 34 0.10 -2.27 1.57
CA ALA A 34 -0.64 -1.87 0.38
C ALA A 34 -0.70 -0.35 0.26
N GLY A 35 -0.97 0.34 1.37
CA GLY A 35 -1.01 1.80 1.40
C GLY A 35 0.33 2.42 1.09
N ALA A 36 1.42 1.86 1.62
CA ALA A 36 2.77 2.34 1.35
C ALA A 36 3.13 2.18 -0.13
N LEU A 37 2.76 1.06 -0.73
CA LEU A 37 3.01 0.80 -2.15
C LEU A 37 2.24 1.79 -3.03
N ASN A 38 0.97 1.99 -2.72
CA ASN A 38 0.13 2.95 -3.44
C ASN A 38 0.71 4.37 -3.33
N LYS A 39 1.09 4.76 -2.12
CA LYS A 39 1.67 6.09 -1.88
C LYS A 39 2.96 6.29 -2.66
N ALA A 40 3.86 5.31 -2.64
CA ALA A 40 5.13 5.42 -3.36
C ALA A 40 4.89 5.61 -4.85
N ARG A 41 3.94 4.86 -5.43
CA ARG A 41 3.59 5.00 -6.83
C ARG A 41 2.97 6.37 -7.13
N ALA A 42 2.01 6.78 -6.32
CA ALA A 42 1.31 8.05 -6.52
C ALA A 42 2.24 9.25 -6.37
N ASP A 43 3.12 9.22 -5.36
CA ASP A 43 4.10 10.30 -5.14
C ASP A 43 5.10 10.39 -6.30
N ALA A 44 5.38 9.27 -6.96
CA ALA A 44 6.23 9.24 -8.15
C ALA A 44 5.52 9.70 -9.41
N GLY A 45 4.20 9.95 -9.35
CA GLY A 45 3.40 10.36 -10.49
C GLY A 45 3.16 9.26 -11.51
N LEU A 46 3.20 8.00 -11.09
CA LEU A 46 3.07 6.85 -11.97
C LEU A 46 1.68 6.23 -11.89
N THR A 47 1.18 5.77 -13.04
CA THR A 47 0.03 4.88 -13.07
C THR A 47 0.48 3.46 -12.70
N GLN A 48 -0.48 2.59 -12.40
CA GLN A 48 -0.17 1.18 -12.16
C GLN A 48 0.52 0.54 -13.37
N GLU A 49 0.08 0.90 -14.58
CA GLU A 49 0.68 0.40 -15.81
C GLU A 49 2.12 0.87 -15.97
N GLU A 50 2.38 2.14 -15.67
CA GLU A 50 3.73 2.69 -15.76
C GLU A 50 4.67 2.05 -14.75
N LEU A 51 4.20 1.84 -13.52
CA LEU A 51 4.99 1.15 -12.51
C LEU A 51 5.27 -0.30 -12.94
N ALA A 52 4.25 -0.99 -13.46
CA ALA A 52 4.40 -2.35 -13.95
C ALA A 52 5.47 -2.43 -15.06
N SER A 53 5.44 -1.49 -15.98
CA SER A 53 6.42 -1.42 -17.06
C SER A 53 7.84 -1.25 -16.51
N ARG A 54 8.02 -0.35 -15.55
CA ARG A 54 9.33 -0.12 -14.93
C ARG A 54 9.86 -1.34 -14.18
N MET A 55 8.96 -2.15 -13.63
CA MET A 55 9.31 -3.33 -12.86
C MET A 55 9.37 -4.61 -13.71
N GLY A 56 9.01 -4.53 -14.99
CA GLY A 56 8.98 -5.70 -15.87
C GLY A 56 7.88 -6.68 -15.50
N THR A 57 6.75 -6.18 -15.05
CA THR A 57 5.60 -7.00 -14.65
C THR A 57 4.32 -6.47 -15.29
N THR A 58 3.16 -6.94 -14.83
CA THR A 58 1.85 -6.58 -15.37
C THR A 58 1.12 -5.61 -14.46
N GLN A 59 0.20 -4.82 -15.04
CA GLN A 59 -0.66 -3.94 -14.27
C GLN A 59 -1.49 -4.73 -13.26
N SER A 60 -1.94 -5.93 -13.63
CA SER A 60 -2.70 -6.78 -12.71
C SER A 60 -1.88 -7.18 -11.49
N ALA A 61 -0.58 -7.42 -11.66
CA ALA A 61 0.31 -7.73 -10.54
C ALA A 61 0.44 -6.54 -9.59
N ILE A 62 0.57 -5.33 -10.13
CA ILE A 62 0.63 -4.11 -9.32
C ILE A 62 -0.70 -3.89 -8.59
N ALA A 63 -1.83 -4.09 -9.28
CA ALA A 63 -3.14 -3.96 -8.66
C ALA A 63 -3.29 -4.91 -7.47
N ARG A 64 -2.78 -6.14 -7.58
CA ARG A 64 -2.82 -7.09 -6.47
C ARG A 64 -1.94 -6.66 -5.31
N LEU A 65 -0.77 -6.11 -5.59
CA LEU A 65 0.11 -5.57 -4.53
C LEU A 65 -0.58 -4.45 -3.76
N GLU A 66 -1.28 -3.58 -4.47
CA GLU A 66 -1.98 -2.44 -3.87
C GLU A 66 -3.34 -2.81 -3.29
N GLY A 67 -3.79 -4.03 -3.51
CA GLY A 67 -5.08 -4.51 -3.01
C GLY A 67 -5.08 -5.02 -1.58
N GLY A 68 -3.92 -5.13 -0.95
CA GLY A 68 -3.82 -5.51 0.46
C GLY A 68 -3.95 -6.99 0.76
N LYS A 69 -3.98 -7.84 -0.27
CA LYS A 69 -4.13 -9.29 -0.10
C LYS A 69 -2.88 -10.07 -0.49
N SER A 70 -1.86 -9.38 -0.96
CA SER A 70 -0.65 -10.03 -1.42
C SER A 70 0.46 -9.86 -0.37
N ARG A 71 1.40 -10.80 -0.38
CA ARG A 71 2.55 -10.79 0.53
C ARG A 71 3.83 -10.76 -0.30
N PRO A 72 4.21 -9.57 -0.79
CA PRO A 72 5.39 -9.46 -1.63
C PRO A 72 6.66 -9.77 -0.85
N SER A 73 7.64 -10.31 -1.56
CA SER A 73 8.98 -10.52 -1.00
C SER A 73 9.72 -9.20 -0.87
N THR A 74 10.78 -9.19 -0.08
CA THR A 74 11.65 -8.01 0.00
C THR A 74 12.27 -7.68 -1.35
N THR A 75 12.52 -8.69 -2.19
CA THR A 75 13.00 -8.46 -3.56
C THR A 75 12.00 -7.65 -4.37
N THR A 76 10.72 -7.99 -4.29
CA THR A 76 9.66 -7.24 -4.97
C THR A 76 9.56 -5.82 -4.42
N LEU A 77 9.63 -5.65 -3.11
CA LEU A 77 9.58 -4.32 -2.49
C LEU A 77 10.76 -3.46 -2.92
N ALA A 78 11.95 -4.05 -3.03
CA ALA A 78 13.13 -3.36 -3.52
C ALA A 78 12.98 -2.90 -4.97
N LYS A 79 12.30 -3.70 -5.81
CA LYS A 79 11.99 -3.31 -7.18
C LYS A 79 11.04 -2.12 -7.23
N VAL A 80 10.05 -2.10 -6.35
CA VAL A 80 9.13 -0.94 -6.24
C VAL A 80 9.92 0.30 -5.85
N ALA A 81 10.79 0.18 -4.85
CA ALA A 81 11.61 1.31 -4.40
C ALA A 81 12.44 1.86 -5.55
N LYS A 82 13.13 1.00 -6.27
CA LYS A 82 13.96 1.42 -7.42
C LYS A 82 13.12 2.11 -8.50
N ALA A 83 11.95 1.54 -8.81
CA ALA A 83 11.09 2.07 -9.86
C ALA A 83 10.46 3.41 -9.50
N THR A 84 10.30 3.71 -8.22
CA THR A 84 9.66 4.94 -7.73
C THR A 84 10.66 5.97 -7.21
N GLY A 85 11.96 5.70 -7.30
CA GLY A 85 12.99 6.61 -6.82
C GLY A 85 13.03 6.74 -5.31
N THR A 86 12.60 5.69 -4.60
CA THR A 86 12.58 5.65 -3.14
C THR A 86 13.56 4.63 -2.61
N ARG A 87 13.70 4.57 -1.29
CA ARG A 87 14.51 3.55 -0.61
C ARG A 87 13.61 2.76 0.34
N LEU A 88 13.66 1.44 0.22
CA LEU A 88 12.95 0.56 1.14
C LEU A 88 13.56 0.64 2.53
N ARG A 89 12.70 0.82 3.52
CA ARG A 89 13.07 0.76 4.94
C ARG A 89 12.12 -0.19 5.64
N VAL A 90 12.68 -1.05 6.48
CA VAL A 90 11.90 -1.98 7.30
C VAL A 90 12.29 -1.75 8.76
N SER A 91 11.30 -1.67 9.62
CA SER A 91 11.55 -1.45 11.04
C SER A 91 10.57 -2.25 11.89
N PHE A 92 10.99 -2.48 13.12
CA PHE A 92 10.13 -3.06 14.14
C PHE A 92 9.95 -2.00 15.22
N ASP A 93 8.71 -1.59 15.42
CA ASP A 93 8.37 -0.58 16.41
C ASP A 93 7.93 -1.26 17.70
N ARG A 94 8.37 -0.71 18.83
CA ARG A 94 7.99 -1.25 20.12
C ARG A 94 6.51 -0.99 20.36
N VAL A 95 5.81 -2.04 20.77
CA VAL A 95 4.40 -1.92 21.17
C VAL A 95 4.34 -1.46 22.62
N VAL A 96 3.53 -0.45 22.87
CA VAL A 96 3.35 0.11 24.21
C VAL A 96 2.12 -0.45 24.89
#